data_1b8d05d1fd1627c8a2ab83baf4ff3d9d
#
_entry.id   1b8d05d1fd1627c8a2ab83baf4ff3d9d
#
_cell.length_a   1.000
_cell.length_b   1.000
_cell.length_c   1.000
_cell.angle_alpha   90.00
_cell.angle_beta   90.00
_cell.angle_gamma   90.00
#
_symmetry.space_group_name_H-M   'P 1'
#
loop_
_entity.id
_entity.type
_entity.pdbx_description
1 polymer ?
#
loop_
_entity_poly.entity_id
_entity_poly.type
_entity_poly.pdbx_seq_one_letter_code
_entity_poly.pdbx_strand_id
1 'polypeptide(L)'
;MTEPATRDVEGYEVGSGVSVIREYAVEPGAGPRLHRHPYRETFVVQRGRALFTLGGEQREGVAGDVLVAPANMPHKFVSLGPEPYEAVHIHENDRFVTEWLE
;
A
#
# COMPACT_ATOMS: atom_id res chain seq x y z
N MET A 1 -23.66 8.98 3.47
CA MET A 1 -22.52 8.67 2.59
C MET A 1 -21.84 7.40 3.05
N THR A 2 -21.56 6.52 2.14
CA THR A 2 -20.89 5.27 2.45
C THR A 2 -19.37 5.45 2.46
N GLU A 3 -18.69 4.69 3.30
CA GLU A 3 -17.23 4.66 3.30
C GLU A 3 -16.72 4.01 2.02
N PRO A 4 -15.54 4.48 1.50
CA PRO A 4 -14.91 3.80 0.38
C PRO A 4 -14.58 2.37 0.77
N ALA A 5 -14.87 1.43 -0.10
CA ALA A 5 -14.51 0.04 0.13
C ALA A 5 -13.03 -0.18 -0.25
N THR A 6 -12.32 -0.93 0.58
CA THR A 6 -11.02 -1.48 0.19
C THR A 6 -11.28 -2.50 -0.91
N ARG A 7 -10.55 -2.40 -2.01
CA ARG A 7 -10.78 -3.28 -3.14
C ARG A 7 -9.48 -3.63 -3.85
N ASP A 8 -9.28 -4.91 -4.04
CA ASP A 8 -8.11 -5.45 -4.72
C ASP A 8 -8.50 -5.90 -6.11
N VAL A 9 -7.78 -5.44 -7.11
CA VAL A 9 -8.00 -5.85 -8.50
C VAL A 9 -6.67 -6.33 -9.07
N GLU A 10 -6.60 -7.60 -9.44
CA GLU A 10 -5.42 -8.11 -10.14
C GLU A 10 -5.50 -7.70 -11.61
N GLY A 11 -4.35 -7.30 -12.16
CA GLY A 11 -4.32 -6.74 -13.50
C GLY A 11 -4.88 -7.64 -14.58
N TYR A 12 -4.66 -8.97 -14.45
CA TYR A 12 -5.16 -9.90 -15.46
C TYR A 12 -6.67 -9.86 -15.58
N GLU A 13 -7.39 -9.48 -14.52
CA GLU A 13 -8.86 -9.41 -14.52
C GLU A 13 -9.39 -8.30 -15.43
N VAL A 14 -8.59 -7.28 -15.66
CA VAL A 14 -9.00 -6.08 -16.42
C VAL A 14 -8.10 -5.81 -17.62
N GLY A 15 -7.19 -6.72 -17.93
CA GLY A 15 -6.30 -6.56 -19.09
C GLY A 15 -5.16 -5.59 -18.87
N SER A 16 -4.71 -5.42 -17.62
CA SER A 16 -3.63 -4.52 -17.24
C SER A 16 -2.40 -5.29 -16.77
N GLY A 17 -1.22 -4.72 -16.98
CA GLY A 17 0.03 -5.26 -16.44
C GLY A 17 0.25 -4.90 -14.98
N VAL A 18 -0.61 -4.07 -14.38
CA VAL A 18 -0.50 -3.71 -12.97
C VAL A 18 -1.72 -4.17 -12.20
N SER A 19 -1.52 -4.47 -10.91
CA SER A 19 -2.60 -4.79 -9.98
C SER A 19 -2.73 -3.64 -8.99
N VAL A 20 -3.94 -3.38 -8.52
CA VAL A 20 -4.24 -2.19 -7.73
C VAL A 20 -4.97 -2.57 -6.46
N ILE A 21 -4.49 -2.03 -5.33
CA ILE A 21 -5.19 -2.11 -4.06
C ILE A 21 -5.66 -0.71 -3.70
N ARG A 22 -6.95 -0.56 -3.42
CA ARG A 22 -7.49 0.68 -2.86
C ARG A 22 -7.56 0.50 -1.35
N GLU A 23 -6.63 1.16 -0.64
CA GLU A 23 -6.51 1.05 0.81
C GLU A 23 -7.40 2.07 1.52
N TYR A 24 -8.04 1.60 2.59
CA TYR A 24 -8.79 2.46 3.49
C TYR A 24 -8.63 1.91 4.91
N ALA A 25 -7.76 2.53 5.71
CA ALA A 25 -7.43 2.08 7.05
C ALA A 25 -7.87 3.13 8.07
N VAL A 26 -8.89 2.81 8.85
CA VAL A 26 -9.52 3.75 9.77
C VAL A 26 -8.75 3.86 11.08
N GLU A 27 -8.33 2.72 11.63
CA GLU A 27 -7.76 2.67 12.97
C GLU A 27 -6.26 2.98 12.97
N PRO A 28 -5.78 3.83 13.92
CA PRO A 28 -4.35 3.99 14.11
C PRO A 28 -3.68 2.64 14.38
N GLY A 29 -2.55 2.38 13.75
CA GLY A 29 -1.84 1.13 13.86
C GLY A 29 -2.29 0.05 12.88
N ALA A 30 -3.37 0.28 12.13
CA ALA A 30 -3.82 -0.66 11.11
C ALA A 30 -2.84 -0.69 9.94
N GLY A 31 -2.56 -1.88 9.44
CA GLY A 31 -1.66 -2.10 8.31
C GLY A 31 -1.20 -3.55 8.26
N PRO A 32 -0.56 -3.95 7.17
CA PRO A 32 -0.09 -5.31 7.01
C PRO A 32 1.18 -5.58 7.81
N ARG A 33 1.46 -6.86 8.03
CA ARG A 33 2.75 -7.30 8.57
C ARG A 33 3.85 -7.06 7.54
N LEU A 34 5.09 -7.08 7.97
CA LEU A 34 6.24 -6.91 7.09
C LEU A 34 6.24 -7.99 5.99
N HIS A 35 6.46 -7.58 4.77
CA HIS A 35 6.41 -8.45 3.59
C HIS A 35 7.21 -7.85 2.45
N ARG A 36 7.32 -8.61 1.35
CA ARG A 36 7.93 -8.10 0.13
C ARG A 36 7.29 -8.74 -1.10
N HIS A 37 7.51 -8.12 -2.23
CA HIS A 37 7.03 -8.59 -3.54
C HIS A 37 8.21 -8.71 -4.51
N PRO A 38 8.16 -9.60 -5.50
CA PRO A 38 9.21 -9.69 -6.52
C PRO A 38 9.11 -8.59 -7.58
N TYR A 39 8.29 -7.58 -7.35
CA TYR A 39 8.06 -6.44 -8.23
C TYR A 39 7.98 -5.17 -7.40
N ARG A 40 8.01 -4.02 -8.07
CA ARG A 40 7.93 -2.70 -7.44
C ARG A 40 6.48 -2.39 -7.06
N GLU A 41 6.30 -1.73 -5.92
CA GLU A 41 5.01 -1.22 -5.49
C GLU A 41 5.09 0.28 -5.28
N THR A 42 4.11 1.01 -5.85
CA THR A 42 4.01 2.47 -5.71
C THR A 42 2.80 2.79 -4.85
N PHE A 43 3.01 3.62 -3.83
CA PHE A 43 1.96 4.05 -2.91
C PHE A 43 1.59 5.50 -3.23
N VAL A 44 0.34 5.74 -3.61
CA VAL A 44 -0.19 7.07 -3.88
C VAL A 44 -1.11 7.45 -2.73
N VAL A 45 -0.63 8.30 -1.82
CA VAL A 45 -1.40 8.67 -0.63
C VAL A 45 -2.39 9.77 -0.99
N GLN A 46 -3.67 9.54 -0.73
CA GLN A 46 -4.74 10.46 -1.09
C GLN A 46 -5.31 11.20 0.11
N ARG A 47 -5.30 10.58 1.30
CA ARG A 47 -5.86 11.16 2.51
C ARG A 47 -5.23 10.54 3.74
N GLY A 48 -5.17 11.32 4.83
CA GLY A 48 -4.60 10.85 6.08
C GLY A 48 -3.09 10.74 6.01
N ARG A 49 -2.54 9.93 6.91
CA ARG A 49 -1.09 9.73 6.97
C ARG A 49 -0.77 8.33 7.48
N ALA A 50 0.37 7.82 7.06
CA ALA A 50 0.85 6.51 7.49
C ALA A 50 2.36 6.55 7.69
N LEU A 51 2.83 5.71 8.61
CA LEU A 51 4.27 5.50 8.77
C LEU A 51 4.66 4.30 7.91
N PHE A 52 5.50 4.55 6.92
CA PHE A 52 5.99 3.52 6.02
C PHE A 52 7.35 3.02 6.50
N THR A 53 7.51 1.73 6.56
CA THR A 53 8.82 1.07 6.72
C THR A 53 9.22 0.57 5.34
N LEU A 54 10.32 1.10 4.82
CA LEU A 54 10.84 0.78 3.48
C LEU A 54 12.29 0.33 3.65
N GLY A 55 12.51 -0.98 3.69
CA GLY A 55 13.81 -1.52 4.01
C GLY A 55 14.21 -1.13 5.41
N GLY A 56 15.38 -0.50 5.56
CA GLY A 56 15.89 -0.04 6.85
C GLY A 56 15.43 1.35 7.26
N GLU A 57 14.56 2.01 6.48
CA GLU A 57 14.15 3.39 6.74
C GLU A 57 12.67 3.48 7.06
N GLN A 58 12.31 4.49 7.87
CA GLN A 58 10.92 4.83 8.14
C GLN A 58 10.64 6.23 7.63
N ARG A 59 9.49 6.40 6.99
CA ARG A 59 9.04 7.69 6.45
C ARG A 59 7.56 7.86 6.70
N GLU A 60 7.16 9.06 7.08
CA GLU A 60 5.75 9.40 7.12
C GLU A 60 5.28 9.79 5.72
N GLY A 61 4.22 9.15 5.23
CA GLY A 61 3.57 9.52 3.99
C GLY A 61 2.27 10.24 4.29
N VAL A 62 2.06 11.39 3.65
CA VAL A 62 0.85 12.21 3.82
C VAL A 62 0.17 12.41 2.47
N ALA A 63 -1.06 12.93 2.50
CA ALA A 63 -1.84 13.19 1.28
C ALA A 63 -1.02 13.98 0.27
N GLY A 64 -0.96 13.48 -0.96
CA GLY A 64 -0.17 14.06 -2.05
C GLY A 64 1.19 13.39 -2.26
N ASP A 65 1.65 12.58 -1.29
CA ASP A 65 2.93 11.90 -1.43
C ASP A 65 2.82 10.66 -2.31
N VAL A 66 3.91 10.37 -3.01
CA VAL A 66 4.10 9.11 -3.74
C VAL A 66 5.38 8.47 -3.21
N LEU A 67 5.26 7.25 -2.69
CA LEU A 67 6.39 6.49 -2.19
C LEU A 67 6.53 5.21 -3.01
N VAL A 68 7.73 4.63 -3.00
CA VAL A 68 8.02 3.43 -3.78
C VAL A 68 8.77 2.42 -2.93
N ALA A 69 8.31 1.17 -2.95
CA ALA A 69 9.06 0.02 -2.47
C ALA A 69 9.63 -0.71 -3.69
N PRO A 70 10.95 -0.68 -3.91
CA PRO A 70 11.55 -1.44 -5.00
C PRO A 70 11.28 -2.94 -4.88
N ALA A 71 11.47 -3.67 -5.97
CA ALA A 71 11.32 -5.12 -5.96
C ALA A 71 12.16 -5.75 -4.85
N ASN A 72 11.56 -6.69 -4.14
CA ASN A 72 12.17 -7.47 -3.07
C ASN A 72 12.53 -6.69 -1.79
N MET A 73 12.20 -5.41 -1.72
CA MET A 73 12.43 -4.62 -0.50
C MET A 73 11.38 -4.94 0.55
N PRO A 74 11.79 -5.40 1.76
CA PRO A 74 10.86 -5.57 2.87
C PRO A 74 10.17 -4.24 3.19
N HIS A 75 8.84 -4.28 3.33
CA HIS A 75 8.09 -3.07 3.64
C HIS A 75 6.80 -3.37 4.37
N LYS A 76 6.30 -2.35 5.03
CA LYS A 76 4.97 -2.29 5.63
C LYS A 76 4.57 -0.84 5.85
N PHE A 77 3.32 -0.63 6.21
CA PHE A 77 2.85 0.70 6.65
C PHE A 77 1.85 0.53 7.78
N VAL A 78 1.71 1.58 8.60
CA VAL A 78 0.67 1.64 9.62
C VAL A 78 -0.01 2.99 9.56
N SER A 79 -1.33 3.00 9.64
CA SER A 79 -2.09 4.24 9.71
C SER A 79 -1.75 4.96 11.02
N LEU A 80 -1.56 6.27 10.95
CA LEU A 80 -1.24 7.08 12.12
C LEU A 80 -2.46 7.79 12.71
N GLY A 81 -3.54 7.91 11.92
CA GLY A 81 -4.70 8.68 12.32
C GLY A 81 -4.38 10.18 12.47
N PRO A 82 -5.32 10.99 12.99
CA PRO A 82 -6.69 10.63 13.35
C PRO A 82 -7.62 10.38 12.15
N GLU A 83 -7.27 10.90 10.97
CA GLU A 83 -8.06 10.65 9.76
C GLU A 83 -7.78 9.26 9.21
N PRO A 84 -8.77 8.65 8.53
CA PRO A 84 -8.51 7.41 7.81
C PRO A 84 -7.39 7.59 6.78
N TYR A 85 -6.55 6.59 6.66
CA TYR A 85 -5.55 6.53 5.60
C TYR A 85 -6.23 5.99 4.34
N GLU A 86 -6.22 6.78 3.28
CA GLU A 86 -6.74 6.38 1.96
C GLU A 86 -5.62 6.50 0.94
N ALA A 87 -5.43 5.46 0.16
CA ALA A 87 -4.36 5.42 -0.83
C ALA A 87 -4.67 4.46 -1.96
N VAL A 88 -3.95 4.64 -3.06
CA VAL A 88 -3.92 3.66 -4.14
C VAL A 88 -2.53 3.05 -4.12
N HIS A 89 -2.46 1.72 -3.97
CA HIS A 89 -1.23 0.97 -4.00
C HIS A 89 -1.15 0.21 -5.31
N ILE A 90 -0.11 0.48 -6.10
CA ILE A 90 0.04 -0.06 -7.45
C ILE A 90 1.16 -1.11 -7.45
N HIS A 91 0.80 -2.35 -7.72
CA HIS A 91 1.72 -3.48 -7.84
C HIS A 91 2.08 -3.66 -9.32
N GLU A 92 3.35 -3.61 -9.67
CA GLU A 92 3.78 -3.72 -11.07
C GLU A 92 3.85 -5.18 -11.52
N ASN A 93 2.71 -5.85 -11.40
CA ASN A 93 2.54 -7.22 -11.86
C ASN A 93 1.04 -7.45 -12.08
N ASP A 94 0.66 -8.34 -12.96
CA ASP A 94 -0.75 -8.62 -13.21
C ASP A 94 -1.37 -9.56 -12.18
N ARG A 95 -0.58 -9.97 -11.18
CA ARG A 95 -1.00 -10.81 -10.06
C ARG A 95 -0.37 -10.30 -8.78
N PHE A 96 -1.05 -10.50 -7.64
CA PHE A 96 -0.44 -10.25 -6.34
C PHE A 96 0.42 -11.43 -5.95
N VAL A 97 1.71 -11.16 -5.70
CA VAL A 97 2.66 -12.16 -5.22
C VAL A 97 3.32 -11.58 -3.98
N THR A 98 3.13 -12.22 -2.83
CA THR A 98 3.61 -11.69 -1.56
C THR A 98 4.37 -12.76 -0.79
N GLU A 99 5.54 -12.37 -0.27
CA GLU A 99 6.28 -13.18 0.68
C GLU A 99 6.19 -12.50 2.05
N TRP A 100 5.57 -13.17 3.00
CA TRP A 100 5.41 -12.65 4.36
C TRP A 100 6.67 -12.89 5.16
N LEU A 101 7.16 -11.82 5.83
CA LEU A 101 8.40 -11.85 6.61
C LEU A 101 8.14 -11.79 8.12
N GLU A 102 6.90 -11.55 8.51
CA GLU A 102 6.44 -11.55 9.91
C GLU A 102 5.22 -12.43 10.09
#